data_560aec1db072a6f07fc49124b8147d92
#
_entry.id   560aec1db072a6f07fc49124b8147d92
#
_cell.length_a   1.000
_cell.length_b   1.000
_cell.length_c   1.000
_cell.angle_alpha   90.00
_cell.angle_beta   90.00
_cell.angle_gamma   90.00
#
_symmetry.space_group_name_H-M   'P 1'
#
loop_
_entity.id
_entity.type
_entity.pdbx_description
1 polymer ?
#
loop_
_entity_poly.entity_id
_entity_poly.type
_entity_poly.pdbx_seq_one_letter_code
_entity_poly.pdbx_strand_id
1 'polypeptide(L)'
;MTKQEITAKISQLVNYNVNKEGITCKELAARKKLNYKSINAYANGTRIPRLRNYIIIYAMFADNLTRRDAEKAASKTINSFLDEIAILFSKGYRYADFEQITGIPDAIFYKYKKRLVKDVSLLHAIIIIECFNLNFKIPGLID
;
A
#
# COMPACT_ATOMS: atom_id res chain seq x y z
N MET A 1 5.99 10.90 -6.27
CA MET A 1 5.88 10.94 -4.79
C MET A 1 7.13 10.31 -4.18
N THR A 2 7.78 11.01 -3.29
CA THR A 2 9.01 10.53 -2.65
C THR A 2 8.70 9.59 -1.48
N LYS A 3 9.70 8.81 -1.07
CA LYS A 3 9.61 7.94 0.12
C LYS A 3 9.27 8.75 1.37
N GLN A 4 9.86 9.94 1.53
CA GLN A 4 9.57 10.83 2.65
C GLN A 4 8.11 11.32 2.64
N GLU A 5 7.57 11.65 1.47
CA GLU A 5 6.18 12.07 1.36
C GLU A 5 5.22 10.94 1.74
N ILE A 6 5.50 9.72 1.29
CA ILE A 6 4.71 8.53 1.62
C ILE A 6 4.75 8.30 3.14
N THR A 7 5.95 8.28 3.71
CA THR A 7 6.16 8.10 5.15
C THR A 7 5.41 9.15 5.97
N ALA A 8 5.49 10.42 5.56
CA ALA A 8 4.83 11.52 6.25
C ALA A 8 3.31 11.37 6.22
N LYS A 9 2.74 11.01 5.08
CA LYS A 9 1.28 10.85 4.96
C LYS A 9 0.77 9.69 5.82
N ILE A 10 1.50 8.59 5.88
CA ILE A 10 1.14 7.45 6.72
C ILE A 10 1.24 7.81 8.20
N SER A 11 2.33 8.47 8.60
CA SER A 11 2.49 8.97 9.96
C SER A 11 1.35 9.90 10.36
N GLN A 12 0.95 10.82 9.49
CA GLN A 12 -0.17 11.72 9.73
C GLN A 12 -1.49 10.97 9.92
N LEU A 13 -1.74 9.94 9.11
CA LEU A 13 -2.96 9.13 9.23
C LEU A 13 -3.04 8.46 10.60
N VAL A 14 -1.95 7.82 11.04
CA VAL A 14 -1.93 7.13 12.33
C VAL A 14 -2.03 8.12 13.48
N ASN A 15 -1.24 9.18 13.47
CA ASN A 15 -1.21 10.16 14.55
C ASN A 15 -2.52 10.97 14.64
N TYR A 16 -3.16 11.26 13.51
CA TYR A 16 -4.46 11.90 13.51
C TYR A 16 -5.48 11.05 14.28
N ASN A 17 -5.49 9.73 14.05
CA ASN A 17 -6.41 8.83 14.72
C ASN A 17 -6.09 8.66 16.21
N VAL A 18 -4.82 8.60 16.57
CA VAL A 18 -4.37 8.59 17.96
C VAL A 18 -4.87 9.85 18.69
N ASN A 19 -4.66 11.01 18.11
CA ASN A 19 -5.05 12.28 18.71
C ASN A 19 -6.55 12.44 18.80
N LYS A 20 -7.29 12.05 17.75
CA LYS A 20 -8.75 12.10 17.71
C LYS A 20 -9.38 11.24 18.80
N GLU A 21 -8.85 10.04 19.01
CA GLU A 21 -9.36 9.12 20.04
C GLU A 21 -8.86 9.48 21.45
N GLY A 22 -7.82 10.32 21.56
CA GLY A 22 -7.22 10.67 22.83
C GLY A 22 -6.53 9.52 23.55
N ILE A 23 -6.01 8.56 22.80
CA ILE A 23 -5.36 7.36 23.31
C ILE A 23 -3.93 7.21 22.75
N THR A 24 -3.19 6.24 23.27
CA THR A 24 -1.85 5.92 22.77
C THR A 24 -1.91 5.02 21.53
N CYS A 25 -0.80 4.93 20.78
CA CYS A 25 -0.68 3.98 19.67
C CYS A 25 -0.94 2.54 20.14
N LYS A 26 -0.48 2.19 21.34
CA LYS A 26 -0.68 0.85 21.92
C LYS A 26 -2.15 0.56 22.14
N GLU A 27 -2.88 1.52 22.69
CA GLU A 27 -4.32 1.40 22.91
C GLU A 27 -5.10 1.33 21.61
N LEU A 28 -4.74 2.15 20.63
CA LEU A 28 -5.38 2.15 19.31
C LEU A 28 -5.17 0.80 18.62
N ALA A 29 -3.96 0.27 18.63
CA ALA A 29 -3.65 -1.03 18.06
C ALA A 29 -4.45 -2.15 18.74
N ALA A 30 -4.56 -2.12 20.08
CA ALA A 30 -5.34 -3.10 20.82
C ALA A 30 -6.82 -3.06 20.47
N ARG A 31 -7.42 -1.85 20.40
CA ARG A 31 -8.82 -1.67 20.03
C ARG A 31 -9.14 -2.15 18.62
N LYS A 32 -8.22 -1.92 17.68
CA LYS A 32 -8.38 -2.29 16.27
C LYS A 32 -7.84 -3.68 15.96
N LYS A 33 -7.31 -4.40 16.96
CA LYS A 33 -6.69 -5.72 16.81
C LYS A 33 -5.58 -5.73 15.77
N LEU A 34 -4.73 -4.69 15.81
CA LEU A 34 -3.59 -4.53 14.93
C LEU A 34 -2.29 -4.73 15.70
N ASN A 35 -1.20 -5.01 14.99
CA ASN A 35 0.11 -5.19 15.59
C ASN A 35 0.66 -3.85 16.07
N TYR A 36 0.89 -3.71 17.38
CA TYR A 36 1.37 -2.47 17.99
C TYR A 36 2.71 -2.02 17.42
N LYS A 37 3.67 -2.95 17.27
CA LYS A 37 5.01 -2.60 16.78
C LYS A 37 4.95 -1.99 15.38
N SER A 38 4.08 -2.55 14.53
CA SER A 38 3.88 -2.03 13.18
C SER A 38 3.23 -0.64 13.21
N ILE A 39 2.15 -0.48 13.97
CA ILE A 39 1.45 0.81 14.07
C ILE A 39 2.39 1.89 14.63
N ASN A 40 3.15 1.56 15.65
CA ASN A 40 4.12 2.49 16.23
C ASN A 40 5.21 2.89 15.21
N ALA A 41 5.71 1.93 14.44
CA ALA A 41 6.71 2.20 13.40
C ALA A 41 6.15 3.12 12.30
N TYR A 42 4.88 2.93 11.92
CA TYR A 42 4.21 3.79 10.93
C TYR A 42 3.99 5.20 11.49
N ALA A 43 3.56 5.31 12.75
CA ALA A 43 3.38 6.61 13.42
C ALA A 43 4.68 7.41 13.49
N ASN A 44 5.80 6.72 13.73
CA ASN A 44 7.12 7.34 13.86
C ASN A 44 7.85 7.52 12.52
N GLY A 45 7.28 7.03 11.42
CA GLY A 45 7.89 7.12 10.10
C GLY A 45 9.12 6.23 9.91
N THR A 46 9.30 5.20 10.74
CA THR A 46 10.47 4.30 10.68
C THR A 46 10.25 3.11 9.75
N ARG A 47 9.04 2.88 9.30
CA ARG A 47 8.70 1.79 8.39
C ARG A 47 7.56 2.19 7.47
N ILE A 48 7.61 1.73 6.22
CA ILE A 48 6.53 1.85 5.25
C ILE A 48 5.79 0.51 5.21
N PRO A 49 4.46 0.48 5.35
CA PRO A 49 3.70 -0.75 5.22
C PRO A 49 3.74 -1.27 3.79
N ARG A 50 3.48 -2.55 3.61
CA ARG A 50 3.14 -3.09 2.30
C ARG A 50 1.72 -2.65 1.92
N LEU A 51 1.37 -2.79 0.65
CA LEU A 51 0.08 -2.30 0.14
C LEU A 51 -1.11 -2.86 0.94
N ARG A 52 -1.10 -4.15 1.24
CA ARG A 52 -2.17 -4.78 2.03
C ARG A 52 -2.38 -4.09 3.37
N ASN A 53 -1.32 -3.96 4.16
CA ASN A 53 -1.41 -3.34 5.49
C ASN A 53 -1.79 -1.86 5.40
N TYR A 54 -1.30 -1.15 4.39
CA TYR A 54 -1.69 0.24 4.19
C TYR A 54 -3.20 0.37 3.93
N ILE A 55 -3.75 -0.44 3.03
CA ILE A 55 -5.19 -0.41 2.73
C ILE A 55 -6.02 -0.77 3.97
N ILE A 56 -5.59 -1.80 4.72
CA ILE A 56 -6.28 -2.19 5.95
C ILE A 56 -6.31 -1.03 6.95
N ILE A 57 -5.17 -0.40 7.19
CA ILE A 57 -5.07 0.71 8.15
C ILE A 57 -5.90 1.89 7.67
N TYR A 58 -5.79 2.27 6.41
CA TYR A 58 -6.58 3.38 5.87
C TYR A 58 -8.09 3.11 5.98
N ALA A 59 -8.53 1.93 5.58
CA ALA A 59 -9.94 1.56 5.62
C ALA A 59 -10.50 1.56 7.04
N MET A 60 -9.71 1.08 8.00
CA MET A 60 -10.15 1.06 9.41
C MET A 60 -10.11 2.45 10.05
N PHE A 61 -9.09 3.26 9.75
CA PHE A 61 -8.90 4.55 10.39
C PHE A 61 -9.69 5.67 9.72
N ALA A 62 -9.65 5.74 8.40
CA ALA A 62 -10.33 6.82 7.66
C ALA A 62 -11.78 6.48 7.34
N ASP A 63 -12.06 5.24 6.93
CA ASP A 63 -13.40 4.81 6.50
C ASP A 63 -14.16 4.06 7.60
N ASN A 64 -13.55 3.87 8.74
CA ASN A 64 -14.14 3.23 9.93
C ASN A 64 -14.70 1.82 9.65
N LEU A 65 -14.06 1.09 8.74
CA LEU A 65 -14.45 -0.28 8.43
C LEU A 65 -13.99 -1.24 9.52
N THR A 66 -14.67 -2.38 9.63
CA THR A 66 -14.20 -3.50 10.44
C THR A 66 -12.93 -4.06 9.81
N ARG A 67 -12.13 -4.79 10.60
CA ARG A 67 -10.93 -5.44 10.07
C ARG A 67 -11.25 -6.41 8.93
N ARG A 68 -12.34 -7.16 9.06
CA ARG A 68 -12.77 -8.10 8.02
C ARG A 68 -13.05 -7.40 6.70
N ASP A 69 -13.79 -6.30 6.73
CA ASP A 69 -14.12 -5.54 5.53
C ASP A 69 -12.90 -4.82 4.98
N ALA A 70 -12.00 -4.35 5.84
CA ALA A 70 -10.72 -3.76 5.44
C ALA A 70 -9.82 -4.78 4.73
N GLU A 71 -9.77 -6.02 5.21
CA GLU A 71 -9.02 -7.10 4.57
C GLU A 71 -9.59 -7.45 3.19
N LYS A 72 -10.91 -7.44 3.04
CA LYS A 72 -11.56 -7.64 1.73
C LYS A 72 -11.19 -6.50 0.77
N ALA A 73 -11.22 -5.26 1.24
CA ALA A 73 -10.83 -4.10 0.45
C ALA A 73 -9.36 -4.20 0.00
N ALA A 74 -8.48 -4.64 0.89
CA ALA A 74 -7.07 -4.83 0.57
C ALA A 74 -6.86 -5.90 -0.51
N SER A 75 -7.53 -7.05 -0.39
CA SER A 75 -7.45 -8.12 -1.38
C SER A 75 -7.95 -7.65 -2.76
N LYS A 76 -9.05 -6.91 -2.78
CA LYS A 76 -9.59 -6.34 -4.01
C LYS A 76 -8.62 -5.37 -4.66
N THR A 77 -8.00 -4.49 -3.87
CA THR A 77 -7.04 -3.51 -4.35
C THR A 77 -5.81 -4.19 -4.95
N ILE A 78 -5.27 -5.21 -4.28
CA ILE A 78 -4.11 -5.95 -4.77
C ILE A 78 -4.43 -6.66 -6.08
N ASN A 79 -5.58 -7.34 -6.16
CA ASN A 79 -5.98 -8.03 -7.38
C ASN A 79 -6.17 -7.04 -8.54
N SER A 80 -6.79 -5.90 -8.28
CA SER A 80 -6.96 -4.84 -9.30
C SER A 80 -5.62 -4.28 -9.77
N PHE A 81 -4.65 -4.12 -8.86
CA PHE A 81 -3.31 -3.68 -9.22
C PHE A 81 -2.62 -4.71 -10.12
N LEU A 82 -2.70 -6.00 -9.78
CA LEU A 82 -2.13 -7.06 -10.60
C LEU A 82 -2.81 -7.15 -11.98
N ASP A 83 -4.11 -6.85 -12.06
CA ASP A 83 -4.81 -6.76 -13.33
C ASP A 83 -4.23 -5.63 -14.22
N GLU A 84 -3.91 -4.48 -13.63
CA GLU A 84 -3.26 -3.39 -14.36
C GLU A 84 -1.88 -3.80 -14.90
N ILE A 85 -1.12 -4.57 -14.12
CA ILE A 85 0.17 -5.12 -14.59
C ILE A 85 -0.07 -6.06 -15.77
N ALA A 86 -1.08 -6.93 -15.70
CA ALA A 86 -1.42 -7.84 -16.80
C ALA A 86 -1.77 -7.07 -18.07
N ILE A 87 -2.50 -5.96 -17.96
CA ILE A 87 -2.84 -5.10 -19.10
C ILE A 87 -1.56 -4.53 -19.73
N LEU A 88 -0.59 -4.09 -18.93
CA LEU A 88 0.69 -3.59 -19.44
C LEU A 88 1.44 -4.66 -20.22
N PHE A 89 1.48 -5.90 -19.72
CA PHE A 89 2.07 -7.02 -20.46
C PHE A 89 1.34 -7.27 -21.80
N SER A 90 0.02 -7.15 -21.79
CA SER A 90 -0.78 -7.34 -23.01
C SER A 90 -0.53 -6.25 -24.05
N LYS A 91 -0.02 -5.09 -23.64
CA LYS A 91 0.37 -3.99 -24.54
C LYS A 91 1.75 -4.19 -25.15
N GLY A 92 2.46 -5.27 -24.81
CA GLY A 92 3.74 -5.63 -25.40
C GLY A 92 4.96 -5.30 -24.57
N TYR A 93 4.79 -4.75 -23.34
CA TYR A 93 5.93 -4.55 -22.44
C TYR A 93 6.53 -5.89 -22.02
N ARG A 94 7.86 -5.96 -22.02
CA ARG A 94 8.63 -7.14 -21.60
C ARG A 94 9.22 -6.91 -20.22
N TYR A 95 9.71 -7.97 -19.58
CA TYR A 95 10.33 -7.85 -18.25
C TYR A 95 11.46 -6.82 -18.21
N ALA A 96 12.33 -6.81 -19.23
CA ALA A 96 13.43 -5.86 -19.33
C ALA A 96 12.93 -4.42 -19.43
N ASP A 97 11.81 -4.17 -20.13
CA ASP A 97 11.22 -2.84 -20.26
C ASP A 97 10.75 -2.31 -18.90
N PHE A 98 10.10 -3.15 -18.09
CA PHE A 98 9.66 -2.77 -16.77
C PHE A 98 10.83 -2.38 -15.87
N GLU A 99 11.90 -3.15 -15.85
CA GLU A 99 13.09 -2.83 -15.05
C GLU A 99 13.72 -1.53 -15.51
N GLN A 100 13.85 -1.33 -16.81
CA GLN A 100 14.42 -0.09 -17.37
C GLN A 100 13.61 1.15 -17.02
N ILE A 101 12.28 1.05 -17.09
CA ILE A 101 11.37 2.19 -16.85
C ILE A 101 11.25 2.50 -15.36
N THR A 102 11.14 1.48 -14.52
CA THR A 102 10.82 1.65 -13.09
C THR A 102 12.03 1.55 -12.17
N GLY A 103 13.11 0.92 -12.59
CA GLY A 103 14.24 0.58 -11.73
C GLY A 103 13.97 -0.60 -10.79
N ILE A 104 12.78 -1.21 -10.87
CA ILE A 104 12.42 -2.37 -10.06
C ILE A 104 12.91 -3.63 -10.79
N PRO A 105 13.57 -4.58 -10.08
CA PRO A 105 14.07 -5.80 -10.70
C PRO A 105 13.00 -6.57 -11.48
N ASP A 106 13.37 -7.09 -12.65
CA ASP A 106 12.45 -7.82 -13.53
C ASP A 106 11.86 -9.07 -12.88
N ALA A 107 12.58 -9.72 -11.97
CA ALA A 107 12.09 -10.87 -11.22
C ALA A 107 10.80 -10.57 -10.45
N ILE A 108 10.62 -9.33 -9.99
CA ILE A 108 9.40 -8.90 -9.29
C ILE A 108 8.22 -8.88 -10.27
N PHE A 109 8.43 -8.36 -11.47
CA PHE A 109 7.39 -8.35 -12.50
C PHE A 109 7.01 -9.75 -12.97
N TYR A 110 7.96 -10.67 -13.01
CA TYR A 110 7.68 -12.09 -13.27
C TYR A 110 6.68 -12.63 -12.22
N LYS A 111 6.93 -12.35 -10.94
CA LYS A 111 6.03 -12.79 -9.85
C LYS A 111 4.65 -12.16 -9.98
N TYR A 112 4.58 -10.88 -10.35
CA TYR A 112 3.30 -10.19 -10.57
C TYR A 112 2.53 -10.84 -11.73
N LYS A 113 3.19 -11.04 -12.87
CA LYS A 113 2.55 -11.64 -14.06
C LYS A 113 2.00 -13.04 -13.77
N LYS A 114 2.75 -13.84 -13.02
CA LYS A 114 2.36 -15.22 -12.67
C LYS A 114 1.46 -15.29 -11.45
N ARG A 115 1.13 -14.14 -10.84
CA ARG A 115 0.30 -14.07 -9.63
C ARG A 115 0.85 -14.91 -8.48
N LEU A 116 2.19 -14.92 -8.30
CA LEU A 116 2.86 -15.67 -7.25
C LEU A 116 2.97 -14.89 -5.94
N VAL A 117 2.35 -13.71 -5.87
CA VAL A 117 2.37 -12.85 -4.69
C VAL A 117 0.96 -12.63 -4.16
N LYS A 118 0.85 -12.53 -2.83
CA LYS A 118 -0.40 -12.17 -2.15
C LYS A 118 -0.43 -10.72 -1.69
N ASP A 119 0.69 -10.03 -1.89
CA ASP A 119 0.88 -8.65 -1.49
C ASP A 119 1.94 -8.02 -2.37
N VAL A 120 1.96 -6.69 -2.41
CA VAL A 120 2.96 -5.94 -3.17
C VAL A 120 3.56 -4.85 -2.30
N SER A 121 4.81 -4.46 -2.62
CA SER A 121 5.43 -3.31 -1.97
C SER A 121 4.63 -2.05 -2.30
N LEU A 122 4.24 -1.30 -1.28
CA LEU A 122 3.54 -0.02 -1.48
C LEU A 122 4.38 0.95 -2.31
N LEU A 123 5.69 1.01 -2.01
CA LEU A 123 6.62 1.86 -2.74
C LEU A 123 6.70 1.46 -4.22
N HIS A 124 6.82 0.16 -4.51
CA HIS A 124 6.84 -0.33 -5.89
C HIS A 124 5.52 -0.03 -6.61
N ALA A 125 4.38 -0.21 -5.95
CA ALA A 125 3.09 0.09 -6.55
C ALA A 125 3.00 1.56 -6.97
N ILE A 126 3.43 2.48 -6.11
CA ILE A 126 3.44 3.92 -6.41
C ILE A 126 4.37 4.23 -7.59
N ILE A 127 5.57 3.66 -7.61
CA ILE A 127 6.53 3.85 -8.70
C ILE A 127 5.91 3.40 -10.03
N ILE A 128 5.28 2.23 -10.05
CA ILE A 128 4.67 1.68 -11.27
C ILE A 128 3.51 2.56 -11.75
N ILE A 129 2.64 2.97 -10.83
CA ILE A 129 1.51 3.83 -11.17
C ILE A 129 2.01 5.15 -11.79
N GLU A 130 3.03 5.75 -11.21
CA GLU A 130 3.58 7.02 -11.70
C GLU A 130 4.33 6.85 -13.01
N CYS A 131 5.18 5.82 -13.13
CA CYS A 131 5.97 5.59 -14.34
C CYS A 131 5.12 5.30 -15.59
N PHE A 132 4.03 4.56 -15.40
CA PHE A 132 3.14 4.19 -16.51
C PHE A 132 1.89 5.07 -16.59
N ASN A 133 1.78 6.08 -15.73
CA ASN A 133 0.63 6.97 -15.64
C ASN A 133 -0.69 6.21 -15.57
N LEU A 134 -0.75 5.22 -14.69
CA LEU A 134 -1.94 4.38 -14.54
C LEU A 134 -3.06 5.15 -13.86
N ASN A 135 -4.28 4.93 -14.32
CA ASN A 135 -5.47 5.44 -13.66
C ASN A 135 -5.86 4.48 -12.51
N PHE A 136 -4.98 4.38 -11.53
CA PHE A 136 -5.14 3.52 -10.36
C PHE A 136 -4.97 4.36 -9.10
N LYS A 137 -5.91 4.22 -8.18
CA LYS A 137 -5.92 5.02 -6.97
C LYS A 137 -5.49 4.20 -5.76
N ILE A 138 -4.70 4.81 -4.91
CA ILE A 138 -4.37 4.29 -3.58
C ILE A 138 -4.89 5.34 -2.60
N PRO A 139 -5.98 5.04 -1.86
CA PRO A 139 -6.64 6.04 -1.02
C PRO A 139 -5.67 6.75 -0.08
N GLY A 140 -5.77 8.08 -0.02
CA GLY A 140 -4.90 8.89 0.84
C GLY A 140 -3.50 9.14 0.30
N LEU A 141 -3.06 8.43 -0.73
CA LEU A 141 -1.74 8.61 -1.35
C LEU A 141 -1.85 9.03 -2.81
N ILE A 142 -2.64 8.31 -3.58
CA ILE A 142 -2.91 8.60 -5.00
C ILE A 142 -4.43 8.65 -5.16
N ASP A 143 -4.95 9.82 -5.14
CA ASP A 143 -6.37 10.12 -5.28
C ASP A 143 -6.65 10.67 -6.69
#